data_e323cb6a6919eead63b37ab27a1dee37
#
_entry.id   e323cb6a6919eead63b37ab27a1dee37
#
_cell.length_a   1.000
_cell.length_b   1.000
_cell.length_c   1.000
_cell.angle_alpha   90.00
_cell.angle_beta   90.00
_cell.angle_gamma   90.00
#
_symmetry.space_group_name_H-M   'P 1'
#
loop_
_entity.id
_entity.type
_entity.pdbx_description
1 polymer ?
#
loop_
_entity_poly.entity_id
_entity_poly.type
_entity_poly.pdbx_seq_one_letter_code
_entity_poly.pdbx_strand_id
1 'polypeptide(L)'
;GGNARQTKLFERQWPLPFGVSYNSYLVEDEKIALIDTAAVAFRDEFLANIKAEIGDRKIDYLVVNHMEPDHSALQSVIRDEYPDCTIVTNAKAVPMIEGYQGLTDNIKVIKEGETLPLGSVSLQFFMVPMVHWPETMVTWCPEEKTLFSGDAFGTFRTFPEGVIDSQSNIFNEYKDEMTRYYSNIVGKYAAPVQAALKKLSGLEICRICSTHGPVWENHIPEIVSLYDKFSRYEPLEHGVCLAYGSMYGNTEKAALALAESLKNHNIPFTLHNLNEESYSFALRDVFKYDTVILGSPTYNNGILPPVRQLMEAICDRLVKN
;
A
#
# COMPACT_ATOMS: atom_id res chain seq x y z
N GLY A 1 15.05 0.95 3.75
CA GLY A 1 13.91 0.03 3.81
C GLY A 1 14.30 -1.40 4.15
N GLY A 2 13.44 -2.09 4.90
CA GLY A 2 13.64 -3.47 5.29
C GLY A 2 12.80 -4.43 4.43
N ASN A 3 13.41 -5.53 3.96
CA ASN A 3 12.73 -6.59 3.22
C ASN A 3 12.27 -7.70 4.17
N ALA A 4 10.97 -7.76 4.46
CA ALA A 4 10.36 -8.77 5.33
C ALA A 4 10.02 -10.06 4.55
N ARG A 5 11.03 -10.79 4.12
CA ARG A 5 10.86 -12.04 3.34
C ARG A 5 10.22 -13.18 4.14
N GLN A 6 10.36 -13.16 5.46
CA GLN A 6 9.85 -14.22 6.34
C GLN A 6 8.43 -13.92 6.85
N THR A 7 7.90 -12.71 6.65
CA THR A 7 6.54 -12.37 7.01
C THR A 7 5.58 -13.11 6.08
N LYS A 8 4.75 -13.97 6.65
CA LYS A 8 3.82 -14.81 5.89
C LYS A 8 2.50 -14.10 5.58
N LEU A 9 2.08 -13.20 6.46
CA LEU A 9 0.81 -12.50 6.38
C LEU A 9 1.01 -11.01 6.67
N PHE A 10 0.54 -10.15 5.78
CA PHE A 10 0.39 -8.72 6.04
C PHE A 10 -0.88 -8.51 6.87
N GLU A 11 -0.85 -7.64 7.88
CA GLU A 11 -1.95 -7.42 8.85
C GLU A 11 -2.52 -8.73 9.44
N ARG A 12 -1.72 -9.79 9.50
CA ARG A 12 -2.16 -11.15 9.89
C ARG A 12 -3.30 -11.73 9.04
N GLN A 13 -3.55 -11.17 7.88
CA GLN A 13 -4.69 -11.52 7.01
C GLN A 13 -4.26 -11.87 5.58
N TRP A 14 -3.40 -11.06 4.97
CA TRP A 14 -3.09 -11.16 3.56
C TRP A 14 -1.82 -11.99 3.31
N PRO A 15 -1.90 -13.11 2.57
CA PRO A 15 -0.74 -13.93 2.27
C PRO A 15 0.35 -13.16 1.53
N LEU A 16 1.61 -13.38 1.92
CA LEU A 16 2.78 -12.74 1.34
C LEU A 16 3.76 -13.77 0.76
N PRO A 17 3.44 -14.40 -0.38
CA PRO A 17 4.32 -15.41 -0.98
C PRO A 17 5.68 -14.86 -1.38
N PHE A 18 5.77 -13.55 -1.65
CA PHE A 18 6.99 -12.86 -2.04
C PHE A 18 7.47 -11.86 -0.97
N GLY A 19 6.91 -11.92 0.25
CA GLY A 19 7.18 -10.98 1.32
C GLY A 19 6.60 -9.60 1.09
N VAL A 20 7.07 -8.64 1.86
CA VAL A 20 6.74 -7.21 1.79
C VAL A 20 7.95 -6.40 2.23
N SER A 21 8.09 -5.16 1.79
CA SER A 21 9.06 -4.21 2.34
C SER A 21 8.36 -3.23 3.26
N TYR A 22 9.09 -2.72 4.26
CA TYR A 22 8.71 -1.60 5.11
C TYR A 22 9.74 -0.51 4.90
N ASN A 23 9.33 0.62 4.34
CA ASN A 23 10.22 1.71 3.98
C ASN A 23 9.94 2.93 4.86
N SER A 24 11.01 3.54 5.27
CA SER A 24 11.08 4.86 5.90
C SER A 24 12.21 5.62 5.20
N TYR A 25 12.17 6.93 5.20
CA TYR A 25 13.07 7.72 4.40
C TYR A 25 13.71 8.83 5.23
N LEU A 26 14.99 9.10 4.98
CA LEU A 26 15.70 10.23 5.53
C LEU A 26 15.83 11.32 4.45
N VAL A 27 15.52 12.54 4.81
CA VAL A 27 15.83 13.73 4.03
C VAL A 27 16.87 14.52 4.81
N GLU A 28 18.08 14.54 4.28
CA GLU A 28 19.25 15.12 4.92
C GLU A 28 19.61 16.47 4.30
N ASP A 29 19.66 17.50 5.14
CA ASP A 29 20.09 18.84 4.79
C ASP A 29 20.74 19.48 6.02
N GLU A 30 20.60 20.80 6.25
CA GLU A 30 20.98 21.46 7.52
C GLU A 30 20.25 20.80 8.69
N LYS A 31 18.97 20.48 8.49
CA LYS A 31 18.15 19.66 9.39
C LYS A 31 17.82 18.31 8.75
N ILE A 32 17.67 17.30 9.60
CA ILE A 32 17.31 15.95 9.18
C ILE A 32 15.85 15.69 9.49
N ALA A 33 15.08 15.28 8.46
CA ALA A 33 13.74 14.78 8.62
C ALA A 33 13.68 13.27 8.33
N LEU A 34 13.12 12.51 9.27
CA LEU A 34 12.75 11.11 9.11
C LEU A 34 11.28 11.06 8.69
N ILE A 35 10.96 10.38 7.60
CA ILE A 35 9.60 10.23 7.08
C ILE A 35 9.09 8.84 7.41
N ASP A 36 8.07 8.77 8.26
CA ASP A 36 7.47 7.58 8.85
C ASP A 36 8.49 6.69 9.61
N THR A 37 8.04 5.62 10.23
CA THR A 37 8.89 4.67 10.93
C THR A 37 8.72 3.26 10.34
N ALA A 38 8.83 2.21 11.13
CA ALA A 38 8.65 0.83 10.72
C ALA A 38 7.90 0.02 11.78
N ALA A 39 7.52 -1.21 11.43
CA ALA A 39 6.93 -2.15 12.38
C ALA A 39 7.91 -2.51 13.50
N VAL A 40 7.39 -2.76 14.70
CA VAL A 40 8.18 -3.07 15.92
C VAL A 40 9.18 -4.21 15.71
N ALA A 41 8.83 -5.21 14.89
CA ALA A 41 9.69 -6.35 14.61
C ALA A 41 11.03 -5.96 13.94
N PHE A 42 11.11 -4.76 13.34
CA PHE A 42 12.31 -4.27 12.63
C PHE A 42 13.06 -3.18 13.40
N ARG A 43 12.73 -2.95 14.68
CA ARG A 43 13.28 -1.88 15.52
C ARG A 43 14.79 -1.77 15.45
N ASP A 44 15.49 -2.87 15.69
CA ASP A 44 16.96 -2.85 15.83
C ASP A 44 17.65 -2.60 14.48
N GLU A 45 17.14 -3.22 13.40
CA GLU A 45 17.60 -2.97 12.04
C GLU A 45 17.32 -1.52 11.62
N PHE A 46 16.14 -1.00 11.93
CA PHE A 46 15.73 0.36 11.64
C PHE A 46 16.65 1.40 12.29
N LEU A 47 16.91 1.25 13.60
CA LEU A 47 17.82 2.16 14.32
C LEU A 47 19.26 2.05 13.83
N ALA A 48 19.73 0.82 13.52
CA ALA A 48 21.06 0.61 12.98
C ALA A 48 21.23 1.28 11.60
N ASN A 49 20.23 1.18 10.73
CA ASN A 49 20.24 1.83 9.43
C ASN A 49 20.25 3.37 9.55
N ILE A 50 19.44 3.95 10.43
CA ILE A 50 19.47 5.40 10.70
C ILE A 50 20.86 5.81 11.17
N LYS A 51 21.43 5.11 12.15
CA LYS A 51 22.75 5.44 12.71
C LYS A 51 23.87 5.31 11.65
N ALA A 52 23.75 4.35 10.75
CA ALA A 52 24.72 4.17 9.66
C ALA A 52 24.72 5.35 8.68
N GLU A 53 23.54 5.93 8.40
CA GLU A 53 23.39 7.06 7.47
C GLU A 53 23.80 8.38 8.11
N ILE A 54 23.20 8.74 9.26
CA ILE A 54 23.38 10.08 9.82
C ILE A 54 24.56 10.20 10.80
N GLY A 55 25.18 9.10 11.22
CA GLY A 55 26.32 9.10 12.15
C GLY A 55 25.93 9.67 13.51
N ASP A 56 26.64 10.72 13.95
CA ASP A 56 26.38 11.40 15.24
C ASP A 56 25.43 12.59 15.11
N ARG A 57 24.88 12.84 13.93
CA ARG A 57 23.85 13.87 13.73
C ARG A 57 22.54 13.45 14.42
N LYS A 58 21.66 14.41 14.63
CA LYS A 58 20.34 14.18 15.26
C LYS A 58 19.24 14.26 14.22
N ILE A 59 18.14 13.56 14.46
CA ILE A 59 16.89 13.75 13.75
C ILE A 59 16.21 14.98 14.33
N ASP A 60 15.99 16.00 13.51
CA ASP A 60 15.27 17.23 13.90
C ASP A 60 13.75 17.03 13.84
N TYR A 61 13.29 16.31 12.82
CA TYR A 61 11.87 16.10 12.59
C TYR A 61 11.56 14.64 12.31
N LEU A 62 10.48 14.14 12.91
CA LEU A 62 9.80 12.90 12.52
C LEU A 62 8.48 13.29 11.84
N VAL A 63 8.41 13.17 10.54
CA VAL A 63 7.19 13.38 9.76
C VAL A 63 6.36 12.10 9.79
N VAL A 64 5.10 12.19 10.22
CA VAL A 64 4.18 11.08 10.29
C VAL A 64 3.09 11.27 9.25
N ASN A 65 3.21 10.58 8.11
CA ASN A 65 2.24 10.60 7.03
C ASN A 65 1.02 9.74 7.35
N HIS A 66 1.23 8.62 8.07
CA HIS A 66 0.20 7.62 8.32
C HIS A 66 0.40 6.95 9.68
N MET A 67 -0.70 6.64 10.38
CA MET A 67 -0.70 6.14 11.75
C MET A 67 -0.87 4.62 11.87
N GLU A 68 -0.90 3.89 10.76
CA GLU A 68 -0.92 2.43 10.82
C GLU A 68 0.34 1.90 11.50
N PRO A 69 0.23 0.90 12.41
CA PRO A 69 1.35 0.49 13.27
C PRO A 69 2.61 0.02 12.55
N ASP A 70 2.52 -0.44 11.31
CA ASP A 70 3.68 -0.87 10.53
C ASP A 70 4.52 0.30 10.00
N HIS A 71 4.00 1.54 10.08
CA HIS A 71 4.71 2.79 9.75
C HIS A 71 4.87 3.72 10.95
N SER A 72 4.14 3.48 12.04
CA SER A 72 4.08 4.43 13.16
C SER A 72 4.51 3.85 14.50
N ALA A 73 4.77 2.54 14.59
CA ALA A 73 5.00 1.88 15.87
C ALA A 73 6.29 2.27 16.59
N LEU A 74 7.26 2.86 15.91
CA LEU A 74 8.54 3.23 16.48
C LEU A 74 8.69 4.74 16.81
N GLN A 75 7.60 5.50 16.82
CA GLN A 75 7.65 6.95 17.11
C GLN A 75 8.20 7.24 18.52
N SER A 76 7.74 6.51 19.54
CA SER A 76 8.27 6.63 20.90
C SER A 76 9.75 6.25 20.99
N VAL A 77 10.17 5.21 20.25
CA VAL A 77 11.57 4.79 20.18
C VAL A 77 12.46 5.88 19.57
N ILE A 78 11.99 6.55 18.49
CA ILE A 78 12.71 7.69 17.89
C ILE A 78 12.79 8.86 18.87
N ARG A 79 11.73 9.15 19.64
CA ARG A 79 11.73 10.20 20.65
C ARG A 79 12.65 9.87 21.83
N ASP A 80 12.77 8.61 22.22
CA ASP A 80 13.71 8.18 23.27
C ASP A 80 15.17 8.34 22.81
N GLU A 81 15.49 8.00 21.55
CA GLU A 81 16.83 8.12 20.97
C GLU A 81 17.20 9.59 20.64
N TYR A 82 16.20 10.38 20.18
CA TYR A 82 16.35 11.79 19.79
C TYR A 82 15.33 12.66 20.54
N PRO A 83 15.58 13.00 21.82
CA PRO A 83 14.58 13.70 22.67
C PRO A 83 14.14 15.07 22.16
N ASP A 84 15.00 15.77 21.43
CA ASP A 84 14.71 17.07 20.81
C ASP A 84 13.92 16.96 19.48
N CYS A 85 13.73 15.75 18.96
CA CYS A 85 13.02 15.51 17.69
C CYS A 85 11.57 16.00 17.77
N THR A 86 11.16 16.86 16.85
CA THR A 86 9.77 17.32 16.74
C THR A 86 8.97 16.41 15.82
N ILE A 87 7.86 15.89 16.30
CA ILE A 87 6.91 15.14 15.45
C ILE A 87 6.12 16.14 14.61
N VAL A 88 6.09 15.94 13.30
CA VAL A 88 5.38 16.78 12.33
C VAL A 88 4.24 15.97 11.72
N THR A 89 3.01 16.39 11.94
CA THR A 89 1.83 15.68 11.45
C THR A 89 0.61 16.59 11.39
N ASN A 90 -0.54 16.08 10.95
CA ASN A 90 -1.78 16.84 10.93
C ASN A 90 -2.61 16.64 12.21
N ALA A 91 -3.63 17.50 12.40
CA ALA A 91 -4.44 17.52 13.61
C ALA A 91 -5.20 16.20 13.89
N LYS A 92 -5.50 15.40 12.87
CA LYS A 92 -6.23 14.12 13.06
C LYS A 92 -5.32 13.01 13.60
N ALA A 93 -4.03 13.05 13.30
CA ALA A 93 -3.07 12.08 13.80
C ALA A 93 -2.69 12.30 15.27
N VAL A 94 -2.78 13.53 15.78
CA VAL A 94 -2.38 13.87 17.17
C VAL A 94 -3.03 12.97 18.23
N PRO A 95 -4.37 12.79 18.29
CA PRO A 95 -4.98 11.89 19.26
C PRO A 95 -4.62 10.42 19.06
N MET A 96 -4.23 10.03 17.86
CA MET A 96 -3.76 8.67 17.56
C MET A 96 -2.34 8.47 18.09
N ILE A 97 -1.46 9.47 17.96
CA ILE A 97 -0.11 9.48 18.52
C ILE A 97 -0.18 9.38 20.04
N GLU A 98 -1.03 10.20 20.67
CA GLU A 98 -1.25 10.12 22.11
C GLU A 98 -1.75 8.72 22.51
N GLY A 99 -2.76 8.19 21.83
CA GLY A 99 -3.37 6.90 22.15
C GLY A 99 -2.44 5.71 21.94
N TYR A 100 -1.64 5.68 20.86
CA TYR A 100 -0.78 4.54 20.51
C TYR A 100 0.62 4.64 21.10
N GLN A 101 1.16 5.86 21.23
CA GLN A 101 2.56 6.09 21.60
C GLN A 101 2.73 6.79 22.96
N GLY A 102 1.66 7.34 23.53
CA GLY A 102 1.71 8.10 24.77
C GLY A 102 2.44 9.45 24.65
N LEU A 103 2.69 9.93 23.43
CA LEU A 103 3.39 11.18 23.17
C LEU A 103 2.41 12.34 23.07
N THR A 104 2.62 13.39 23.89
CA THR A 104 1.73 14.57 23.96
C THR A 104 2.45 15.89 23.76
N ASP A 105 3.79 15.88 23.74
CA ASP A 105 4.63 17.07 23.64
C ASP A 105 5.47 17.09 22.36
N ASN A 106 6.01 18.24 22.03
CA ASN A 106 6.89 18.49 20.90
C ASN A 106 6.29 17.96 19.57
N ILE A 107 4.99 18.26 19.37
CA ILE A 107 4.26 17.92 18.15
C ILE A 107 3.93 19.22 17.40
N LYS A 108 4.43 19.33 16.18
CA LYS A 108 4.07 20.40 15.24
C LYS A 108 2.91 19.94 14.37
N VAL A 109 1.76 20.57 14.55
CA VAL A 109 0.58 20.33 13.72
C VAL A 109 0.65 21.20 12.47
N ILE A 110 0.68 20.56 11.30
CA ILE A 110 0.73 21.23 9.98
C ILE A 110 -0.63 21.23 9.30
N LYS A 111 -0.78 22.13 8.33
CA LYS A 111 -1.98 22.30 7.52
C LYS A 111 -1.71 21.94 6.06
N GLU A 112 -2.81 21.86 5.28
CA GLU A 112 -2.75 21.69 3.83
C GLU A 112 -1.84 22.71 3.16
N GLY A 113 -0.86 22.24 2.38
CA GLY A 113 0.08 23.08 1.64
C GLY A 113 1.15 23.76 2.49
N GLU A 114 1.18 23.55 3.81
CA GLU A 114 2.22 24.14 4.67
C GLU A 114 3.58 23.58 4.31
N THR A 115 4.62 24.43 4.44
CA THR A 115 6.00 24.07 4.11
C THR A 115 6.88 24.08 5.37
N LEU A 116 7.74 23.06 5.49
CA LEU A 116 8.76 22.92 6.53
C LEU A 116 10.14 23.03 5.88
N PRO A 117 10.92 24.09 6.10
CA PRO A 117 12.27 24.21 5.57
C PRO A 117 13.25 23.31 6.35
N LEU A 118 14.15 22.63 5.63
CA LEU A 118 15.24 21.84 6.21
C LEU A 118 16.61 22.47 6.00
N GLY A 119 16.71 23.47 5.13
CA GLY A 119 17.93 24.17 4.70
C GLY A 119 17.77 24.58 3.24
N SER A 120 18.47 23.90 2.34
CA SER A 120 18.37 24.11 0.89
C SER A 120 17.14 23.43 0.27
N VAL A 121 16.56 22.42 0.95
CA VAL A 121 15.34 21.74 0.57
C VAL A 121 14.21 22.01 1.56
N SER A 122 12.99 21.77 1.13
CA SER A 122 11.80 21.94 1.94
C SER A 122 10.81 20.77 1.79
N LEU A 123 9.97 20.56 2.80
CA LEU A 123 8.91 19.58 2.77
C LEU A 123 7.55 20.29 2.77
N GLN A 124 6.71 20.00 1.78
CA GLN A 124 5.34 20.48 1.67
C GLN A 124 4.35 19.36 1.89
N PHE A 125 3.25 19.63 2.59
CA PHE A 125 2.32 18.60 3.05
C PHE A 125 0.96 18.71 2.36
N PHE A 126 0.43 17.57 1.90
CA PHE A 126 -0.89 17.48 1.30
C PHE A 126 -1.73 16.42 2.01
N MET A 127 -2.93 16.83 2.45
CA MET A 127 -3.86 15.90 3.12
C MET A 127 -4.56 15.04 2.06
N VAL A 128 -4.48 13.72 2.24
CA VAL A 128 -5.15 12.72 1.39
C VAL A 128 -6.00 11.78 2.24
N PRO A 129 -7.00 12.32 2.95
CA PRO A 129 -7.78 11.56 3.92
C PRO A 129 -8.44 10.35 3.27
N MET A 130 -8.49 9.22 3.98
CA MET A 130 -9.02 7.94 3.54
C MET A 130 -8.23 7.29 2.38
N VAL A 131 -6.95 7.66 2.21
CA VAL A 131 -6.02 6.90 1.38
C VAL A 131 -4.90 6.30 2.26
N HIS A 132 -5.13 5.28 3.14
CA HIS A 132 -6.49 4.71 3.27
C HIS A 132 -7.13 5.00 4.65
N TRP A 133 -6.51 5.76 5.58
CA TRP A 133 -7.05 6.17 6.88
C TRP A 133 -7.40 7.66 6.90
N PRO A 134 -8.22 8.12 7.89
CA PRO A 134 -8.75 9.49 7.90
C PRO A 134 -7.70 10.59 8.11
N GLU A 135 -6.56 10.27 8.71
CA GLU A 135 -5.46 11.20 8.99
C GLU A 135 -4.38 11.20 7.91
N THR A 136 -4.45 10.32 6.92
CA THR A 136 -3.37 10.15 5.93
C THR A 136 -3.05 11.46 5.20
N MET A 137 -1.76 11.72 5.08
CA MET A 137 -1.19 12.79 4.28
C MET A 137 -0.01 12.28 3.46
N VAL A 138 0.45 13.06 2.52
CA VAL A 138 1.68 12.83 1.75
C VAL A 138 2.61 14.02 1.91
N THR A 139 3.91 13.75 1.81
CA THR A 139 4.96 14.76 1.91
C THR A 139 5.64 14.92 0.56
N TRP A 140 5.77 16.15 0.11
CA TRP A 140 6.39 16.54 -1.14
C TRP A 140 7.68 17.31 -0.91
N CYS A 141 8.76 16.94 -1.57
CA CYS A 141 10.00 17.70 -1.62
C CYS A 141 10.14 18.33 -3.03
N PRO A 142 9.84 19.63 -3.18
CA PRO A 142 9.81 20.28 -4.48
C PRO A 142 11.17 20.29 -5.19
N GLU A 143 12.23 20.55 -4.45
CA GLU A 143 13.59 20.68 -4.96
C GLU A 143 14.11 19.36 -5.55
N GLU A 144 13.74 18.23 -4.93
CA GLU A 144 14.09 16.87 -5.34
C GLU A 144 13.02 16.21 -6.22
N LYS A 145 11.88 16.90 -6.47
CA LYS A 145 10.72 16.34 -7.19
C LYS A 145 10.31 14.97 -6.68
N THR A 146 10.39 14.78 -5.36
CA THR A 146 10.17 13.51 -4.66
C THR A 146 8.89 13.56 -3.82
N LEU A 147 8.01 12.59 -4.04
CA LEU A 147 6.79 12.39 -3.28
C LEU A 147 6.96 11.21 -2.31
N PHE A 148 6.85 11.46 -1.01
CA PHE A 148 6.71 10.45 0.02
C PHE A 148 5.22 10.17 0.20
N SER A 149 4.76 9.07 -0.39
CA SER A 149 3.34 8.84 -0.63
C SER A 149 2.62 8.04 0.46
N GLY A 150 3.33 7.65 1.53
CA GLY A 150 2.79 6.68 2.47
C GLY A 150 2.42 5.38 1.73
N ASP A 151 1.27 4.82 2.03
CA ASP A 151 0.78 3.58 1.42
C ASP A 151 0.32 3.71 -0.02
N ALA A 152 0.05 4.93 -0.47
CA ALA A 152 -0.31 5.14 -1.86
C ALA A 152 0.84 4.71 -2.78
N PHE A 153 0.49 4.03 -3.88
CA PHE A 153 1.44 3.43 -4.84
C PHE A 153 2.29 2.30 -4.25
N GLY A 154 1.92 1.80 -3.06
CA GLY A 154 2.52 0.65 -2.43
C GLY A 154 2.24 -0.66 -3.17
N THR A 155 3.09 -1.65 -2.93
CA THR A 155 2.92 -2.99 -3.46
C THR A 155 3.37 -4.04 -2.44
N PHE A 156 2.73 -5.18 -2.41
CA PHE A 156 3.33 -6.35 -1.79
C PHE A 156 4.58 -6.75 -2.58
N ARG A 157 5.39 -7.60 -2.05
CA ARG A 157 6.66 -8.08 -2.58
C ARG A 157 7.87 -7.30 -2.06
N THR A 158 8.94 -8.03 -1.80
CA THR A 158 10.26 -7.46 -1.53
C THR A 158 10.95 -7.05 -2.83
N PHE A 159 12.00 -6.24 -2.73
CA PHE A 159 12.85 -5.85 -3.86
C PHE A 159 14.19 -6.60 -3.81
N PRO A 160 14.29 -7.78 -4.43
CA PRO A 160 15.48 -8.64 -4.32
C PRO A 160 16.71 -8.08 -5.06
N GLU A 161 16.50 -7.28 -6.10
CA GLU A 161 17.55 -6.82 -7.02
C GLU A 161 17.96 -5.36 -6.80
N GLY A 162 17.21 -4.62 -5.97
CA GLY A 162 17.48 -3.22 -5.67
C GLY A 162 16.22 -2.48 -5.25
N VAL A 163 16.40 -1.31 -4.62
CA VAL A 163 15.31 -0.55 -4.01
C VAL A 163 14.58 0.34 -5.02
N ILE A 164 15.24 0.71 -6.13
CA ILE A 164 14.67 1.55 -7.20
C ILE A 164 14.15 0.64 -8.31
N ASP A 165 12.99 0.93 -8.88
CA ASP A 165 12.35 0.11 -9.92
C ASP A 165 13.19 -0.06 -11.18
N SER A 166 14.11 0.88 -11.47
CA SER A 166 15.08 0.76 -12.55
C SER A 166 16.15 -0.32 -12.34
N GLN A 167 16.30 -0.79 -11.09
CA GLN A 167 17.28 -1.82 -10.72
C GLN A 167 16.71 -3.24 -10.81
N SER A 168 15.46 -3.38 -11.20
CA SER A 168 14.75 -4.66 -11.29
C SER A 168 14.06 -4.83 -12.65
N ASN A 169 14.09 -6.05 -13.18
CA ASN A 169 13.40 -6.42 -14.42
C ASN A 169 12.02 -7.05 -14.18
N ILE A 170 11.50 -6.98 -12.95
CA ILE A 170 10.26 -7.65 -12.54
C ILE A 170 9.08 -6.70 -12.38
N PHE A 171 9.00 -5.64 -13.19
CA PHE A 171 7.91 -4.66 -13.11
C PHE A 171 6.52 -5.29 -13.22
N ASN A 172 6.35 -6.31 -14.08
CA ASN A 172 5.05 -6.98 -14.23
C ASN A 172 4.61 -7.71 -12.94
N GLU A 173 5.55 -8.31 -12.21
CA GLU A 173 5.27 -8.94 -10.92
C GLU A 173 4.93 -7.90 -9.85
N TYR A 174 5.58 -6.73 -9.87
CA TYR A 174 5.20 -5.60 -9.03
C TYR A 174 3.82 -5.06 -9.40
N LYS A 175 3.49 -4.96 -10.69
CA LYS A 175 2.17 -4.55 -11.16
C LYS A 175 1.07 -5.47 -10.63
N ASP A 176 1.25 -6.78 -10.69
CA ASP A 176 0.29 -7.76 -10.15
C ASP A 176 0.15 -7.63 -8.62
N GLU A 177 1.26 -7.47 -7.91
CA GLU A 177 1.25 -7.31 -6.46
C GLU A 177 0.74 -5.93 -6.02
N MET A 178 0.92 -4.86 -6.81
CA MET A 178 0.29 -3.55 -6.62
C MET A 178 -1.22 -3.63 -6.81
N THR A 179 -1.69 -4.34 -7.85
CA THR A 179 -3.12 -4.58 -8.06
C THR A 179 -3.72 -5.32 -6.86
N ARG A 180 -2.98 -6.30 -6.32
CA ARG A 180 -3.39 -7.05 -5.14
C ARG A 180 -3.36 -6.17 -3.88
N TYR A 181 -2.32 -5.36 -3.69
CA TYR A 181 -2.23 -4.40 -2.59
C TYR A 181 -3.40 -3.42 -2.64
N TYR A 182 -3.59 -2.74 -3.79
CA TYR A 182 -4.69 -1.80 -3.96
C TYR A 182 -6.05 -2.43 -3.68
N SER A 183 -6.37 -3.57 -4.32
CA SER A 183 -7.68 -4.21 -4.18
C SER A 183 -7.99 -4.65 -2.75
N ASN A 184 -6.98 -5.06 -1.96
CA ASN A 184 -7.16 -5.53 -0.59
C ASN A 184 -7.14 -4.39 0.44
N ILE A 185 -6.29 -3.37 0.27
CA ILE A 185 -6.04 -2.31 1.26
C ILE A 185 -6.80 -1.02 0.90
N VAL A 186 -6.67 -0.54 -0.32
CA VAL A 186 -7.15 0.78 -0.75
C VAL A 186 -8.52 0.72 -1.45
N GLY A 187 -8.89 -0.42 -2.01
CA GLY A 187 -9.96 -0.59 -3.00
C GLY A 187 -11.35 -0.05 -2.61
N LYS A 188 -11.64 0.08 -1.31
CA LYS A 188 -12.89 0.67 -0.80
C LYS A 188 -12.93 2.20 -1.01
N TYR A 189 -11.79 2.86 -1.14
CA TYR A 189 -11.65 4.32 -1.04
C TYR A 189 -11.45 4.99 -2.41
N ALA A 190 -12.16 4.53 -3.43
CA ALA A 190 -12.05 5.01 -4.81
C ALA A 190 -12.19 6.54 -4.96
N ALA A 191 -13.23 7.15 -4.37
CA ALA A 191 -13.43 8.60 -4.45
C ALA A 191 -12.33 9.41 -3.73
N PRO A 192 -11.86 9.04 -2.53
CA PRO A 192 -10.65 9.61 -1.93
C PRO A 192 -9.41 9.52 -2.81
N VAL A 193 -9.16 8.36 -3.45
CA VAL A 193 -8.02 8.20 -4.36
C VAL A 193 -8.12 9.15 -5.56
N GLN A 194 -9.30 9.26 -6.20
CA GLN A 194 -9.51 10.22 -7.29
C GLN A 194 -9.28 11.67 -6.86
N ALA A 195 -9.72 12.04 -5.64
CA ALA A 195 -9.48 13.37 -5.08
C ALA A 195 -7.97 13.61 -4.84
N ALA A 196 -7.24 12.61 -4.32
CA ALA A 196 -5.80 12.69 -4.12
C ALA A 196 -5.04 12.82 -5.45
N LEU A 197 -5.34 11.99 -6.45
CA LEU A 197 -4.73 12.08 -7.78
C LEU A 197 -4.95 13.46 -8.42
N LYS A 198 -6.18 13.99 -8.34
CA LYS A 198 -6.50 15.33 -8.83
C LYS A 198 -5.71 16.41 -8.09
N LYS A 199 -5.60 16.33 -6.76
CA LYS A 199 -4.86 17.30 -5.94
C LYS A 199 -3.38 17.33 -6.31
N LEU A 200 -2.77 16.16 -6.52
CA LEU A 200 -1.34 16.02 -6.80
C LEU A 200 -0.98 16.18 -8.29
N SER A 201 -1.96 16.28 -9.20
CA SER A 201 -1.72 16.30 -10.65
C SER A 201 -0.91 17.50 -11.16
N GLY A 202 -0.81 18.57 -10.36
CA GLY A 202 0.03 19.73 -10.69
C GLY A 202 1.50 19.61 -10.29
N LEU A 203 1.89 18.53 -9.60
CA LEU A 203 3.27 18.31 -9.17
C LEU A 203 4.06 17.59 -10.27
N GLU A 204 5.28 18.06 -10.53
CA GLU A 204 6.22 17.40 -11.43
C GLU A 204 6.96 16.30 -10.66
N ILE A 205 6.33 15.15 -10.49
CA ILE A 205 6.87 14.05 -9.70
C ILE A 205 7.87 13.25 -10.54
N CYS A 206 9.13 13.18 -10.09
CA CYS A 206 10.19 12.36 -10.69
C CYS A 206 10.54 11.11 -9.85
N ARG A 207 10.10 11.09 -8.57
CA ARG A 207 10.32 9.97 -7.66
C ARG A 207 9.13 9.81 -6.74
N ILE A 208 8.66 8.56 -6.54
CA ILE A 208 7.66 8.21 -5.53
C ILE A 208 8.28 7.24 -4.54
N CYS A 209 8.28 7.63 -3.27
CA CYS A 209 8.78 6.90 -2.13
C CYS A 209 7.59 6.37 -1.32
N SER A 210 7.15 5.15 -1.62
CA SER A 210 6.07 4.46 -0.93
C SER A 210 6.59 3.68 0.28
N THR A 211 5.74 3.47 1.29
CA THR A 211 6.05 2.67 2.48
C THR A 211 6.22 1.18 2.18
N HIS A 212 5.67 0.70 1.06
CA HIS A 212 5.79 -0.67 0.59
C HIS A 212 6.21 -0.75 -0.87
N GLY A 213 7.07 -1.72 -1.20
CA GLY A 213 7.57 -1.92 -2.56
C GLY A 213 8.78 -1.05 -2.89
N PRO A 214 9.18 -0.97 -4.17
CA PRO A 214 10.32 -0.19 -4.61
C PRO A 214 10.06 1.31 -4.58
N VAL A 215 11.13 2.09 -4.67
CA VAL A 215 11.07 3.50 -5.06
C VAL A 215 10.81 3.57 -6.56
N TRP A 216 9.77 4.30 -6.96
CA TRP A 216 9.38 4.43 -8.35
C TRP A 216 10.03 5.64 -9.00
N GLU A 217 10.74 5.44 -10.10
CA GLU A 217 11.34 6.48 -10.94
C GLU A 217 11.00 6.27 -12.42
N ASN A 218 11.09 5.04 -12.92
CA ASN A 218 10.93 4.73 -14.34
C ASN A 218 9.47 4.50 -14.76
N HIS A 219 8.61 4.05 -13.83
CA HIS A 219 7.23 3.62 -14.14
C HIS A 219 6.17 4.51 -13.48
N ILE A 220 6.51 5.77 -13.14
CA ILE A 220 5.56 6.70 -12.50
C ILE A 220 4.28 6.90 -13.31
N PRO A 221 4.33 7.16 -14.63
CA PRO A 221 3.11 7.32 -15.43
C PRO A 221 2.24 6.06 -15.40
N GLU A 222 2.85 4.88 -15.46
CA GLU A 222 2.15 3.59 -15.46
C GLU A 222 1.46 3.34 -14.12
N ILE A 223 2.14 3.55 -12.99
CA ILE A 223 1.55 3.31 -11.66
C ILE A 223 0.47 4.33 -11.32
N VAL A 224 0.62 5.60 -11.71
CA VAL A 224 -0.42 6.61 -11.57
C VAL A 224 -1.65 6.25 -12.43
N SER A 225 -1.43 5.79 -13.67
CA SER A 225 -2.50 5.28 -14.53
C SER A 225 -3.21 4.07 -13.95
N LEU A 226 -2.49 3.15 -13.31
CA LEU A 226 -3.10 2.01 -12.62
C LEU A 226 -4.02 2.46 -11.47
N TYR A 227 -3.55 3.36 -10.61
CA TYR A 227 -4.35 3.91 -9.51
C TYR A 227 -5.60 4.66 -10.01
N ASP A 228 -5.48 5.40 -11.12
CA ASP A 228 -6.60 6.08 -11.77
C ASP A 228 -7.64 5.06 -12.26
N LYS A 229 -7.24 4.00 -12.96
CA LYS A 229 -8.12 2.94 -13.42
C LYS A 229 -8.77 2.18 -12.26
N PHE A 230 -7.99 1.75 -11.26
CA PHE A 230 -8.52 1.04 -10.11
C PHE A 230 -9.60 1.86 -9.39
N SER A 231 -9.36 3.14 -9.17
CA SER A 231 -10.30 4.02 -8.47
C SER A 231 -11.50 4.46 -9.31
N ARG A 232 -11.51 4.17 -10.61
CA ARG A 232 -12.69 4.26 -11.47
C ARG A 232 -13.37 2.92 -11.73
N TYR A 233 -12.82 1.84 -11.15
CA TYR A 233 -13.25 0.45 -11.41
C TYR A 233 -13.13 0.06 -12.89
N GLU A 234 -12.18 0.63 -13.60
CA GLU A 234 -11.88 0.28 -14.99
C GLU A 234 -11.00 -0.97 -15.00
N PRO A 235 -11.39 -2.03 -15.72
CA PRO A 235 -10.59 -3.23 -15.82
C PRO A 235 -9.27 -2.94 -16.55
N LEU A 236 -8.24 -3.68 -16.19
CA LEU A 236 -6.93 -3.56 -16.85
C LEU A 236 -6.89 -4.31 -18.19
N GLU A 237 -7.61 -5.42 -18.27
CA GLU A 237 -7.57 -6.37 -19.38
C GLU A 237 -8.96 -6.97 -19.62
N HIS A 238 -9.23 -7.31 -20.89
CA HIS A 238 -10.37 -8.17 -21.20
C HIS A 238 -10.09 -9.60 -20.76
N GLY A 239 -10.98 -10.21 -20.00
CA GLY A 239 -10.81 -11.56 -19.50
C GLY A 239 -11.75 -11.91 -18.36
N VAL A 240 -11.53 -13.07 -17.76
CA VAL A 240 -12.43 -13.66 -16.76
C VAL A 240 -11.68 -13.99 -15.46
N CYS A 241 -12.13 -13.45 -14.34
CA CYS A 241 -11.83 -13.99 -13.02
C CYS A 241 -12.85 -15.07 -12.69
N LEU A 242 -12.46 -16.35 -12.77
CA LEU A 242 -13.29 -17.49 -12.44
C LEU A 242 -12.89 -17.99 -11.04
N ALA A 243 -13.74 -17.76 -10.04
CA ALA A 243 -13.49 -18.20 -8.68
C ALA A 243 -14.59 -19.15 -8.19
N TYR A 244 -14.22 -20.22 -7.51
CA TYR A 244 -15.18 -21.20 -7.04
C TYR A 244 -14.82 -21.77 -5.68
N GLY A 245 -15.85 -22.31 -5.00
CA GLY A 245 -15.70 -23.21 -3.88
C GLY A 245 -16.46 -24.51 -4.16
N SER A 246 -15.93 -25.64 -3.71
CA SER A 246 -16.55 -26.95 -3.93
C SER A 246 -16.46 -27.79 -2.66
N MET A 247 -17.50 -28.58 -2.37
CA MET A 247 -17.50 -29.52 -1.23
C MET A 247 -17.15 -30.95 -1.65
N TYR A 248 -17.72 -31.41 -2.76
CA TYR A 248 -17.61 -32.80 -3.21
C TYR A 248 -17.17 -32.89 -4.68
N GLY A 249 -16.53 -31.85 -5.22
CA GLY A 249 -15.95 -31.85 -6.56
C GLY A 249 -16.92 -31.52 -7.71
N ASN A 250 -18.25 -31.36 -7.46
CA ASN A 250 -19.19 -31.09 -8.55
C ASN A 250 -19.08 -29.67 -9.10
N THR A 251 -18.99 -28.67 -8.22
CA THR A 251 -18.76 -27.27 -8.62
C THR A 251 -17.37 -27.11 -9.26
N GLU A 252 -16.39 -27.80 -8.72
CA GLU A 252 -15.04 -27.85 -9.32
C GLU A 252 -15.05 -28.39 -10.75
N LYS A 253 -15.72 -29.53 -11.01
CA LYS A 253 -15.87 -30.08 -12.37
C LYS A 253 -16.51 -29.07 -13.31
N ALA A 254 -17.53 -28.35 -12.86
CA ALA A 254 -18.17 -27.31 -13.67
C ALA A 254 -17.21 -26.14 -13.97
N ALA A 255 -16.47 -25.67 -12.95
CA ALA A 255 -15.48 -24.61 -13.10
C ALA A 255 -14.34 -25.01 -14.05
N LEU A 256 -13.83 -26.24 -13.94
CA LEU A 256 -12.79 -26.77 -14.84
C LEU A 256 -13.29 -26.90 -16.28
N ALA A 257 -14.54 -27.36 -16.48
CA ALA A 257 -15.13 -27.42 -17.81
C ALA A 257 -15.31 -26.04 -18.44
N LEU A 258 -15.68 -25.03 -17.64
CA LEU A 258 -15.74 -23.65 -18.11
C LEU A 258 -14.35 -23.09 -18.44
N ALA A 259 -13.36 -23.34 -17.58
CA ALA A 259 -11.97 -22.94 -17.83
C ALA A 259 -11.44 -23.52 -19.14
N GLU A 260 -11.73 -24.80 -19.44
CA GLU A 260 -11.35 -25.41 -20.71
C GLU A 260 -12.09 -24.77 -21.90
N SER A 261 -13.36 -24.41 -21.74
CA SER A 261 -14.10 -23.68 -22.76
C SER A 261 -13.51 -22.30 -23.03
N LEU A 262 -13.17 -21.53 -21.97
CA LEU A 262 -12.51 -20.21 -22.11
C LEU A 262 -11.19 -20.33 -22.86
N LYS A 263 -10.37 -21.33 -22.50
CA LYS A 263 -9.10 -21.62 -23.18
C LYS A 263 -9.30 -21.93 -24.68
N ASN A 264 -10.28 -22.77 -25.01
CA ASN A 264 -10.56 -23.13 -26.39
C ASN A 264 -11.06 -21.96 -27.26
N HIS A 265 -11.62 -20.92 -26.58
CA HIS A 265 -12.05 -19.68 -27.25
C HIS A 265 -10.99 -18.57 -27.18
N ASN A 266 -9.78 -18.86 -26.67
CA ASN A 266 -8.70 -17.89 -26.45
C ASN A 266 -9.10 -16.68 -25.60
N ILE A 267 -9.99 -16.87 -24.62
CA ILE A 267 -10.37 -15.84 -23.66
C ILE A 267 -9.40 -15.91 -22.48
N PRO A 268 -8.66 -14.85 -22.14
CA PRO A 268 -7.81 -14.80 -20.96
C PRO A 268 -8.63 -15.03 -19.69
N PHE A 269 -8.11 -15.83 -18.77
CA PHE A 269 -8.78 -16.06 -17.50
C PHE A 269 -7.80 -16.44 -16.39
N THR A 270 -8.23 -16.26 -15.15
CA THR A 270 -7.65 -16.89 -13.96
C THR A 270 -8.67 -17.83 -13.31
N LEU A 271 -8.18 -18.86 -12.64
CA LEU A 271 -9.00 -19.86 -11.97
C LEU A 271 -8.59 -19.96 -10.51
N HIS A 272 -9.53 -19.68 -9.60
CA HIS A 272 -9.31 -19.64 -8.15
C HIS A 272 -10.14 -20.68 -7.41
N ASN A 273 -9.46 -21.61 -6.72
CA ASN A 273 -10.09 -22.53 -5.79
C ASN A 273 -10.10 -21.90 -4.38
N LEU A 274 -11.20 -21.28 -4.00
CA LEU A 274 -11.35 -20.57 -2.74
C LEU A 274 -11.37 -21.50 -1.50
N ASN A 275 -11.40 -22.82 -1.66
CA ASN A 275 -11.21 -23.76 -0.56
C ASN A 275 -9.72 -23.91 -0.19
N GLU A 276 -8.80 -23.60 -1.10
CA GLU A 276 -7.36 -23.87 -0.97
C GLU A 276 -6.52 -22.61 -0.92
N GLU A 277 -7.00 -21.50 -1.49
CA GLU A 277 -6.28 -20.24 -1.51
C GLU A 277 -7.07 -19.08 -0.87
N SER A 278 -6.36 -18.04 -0.46
CA SER A 278 -6.95 -16.80 0.04
C SER A 278 -7.68 -16.06 -1.08
N TYR A 279 -8.86 -15.55 -0.80
CA TYR A 279 -9.62 -14.69 -1.72
C TYR A 279 -8.86 -13.41 -2.13
N SER A 280 -7.78 -13.04 -1.44
CA SER A 280 -6.90 -11.92 -1.78
C SER A 280 -6.42 -11.97 -3.23
N PHE A 281 -6.12 -13.15 -3.76
CA PHE A 281 -5.66 -13.34 -5.13
C PHE A 281 -6.82 -13.21 -6.13
N ALA A 282 -7.97 -13.80 -5.83
CA ALA A 282 -9.16 -13.64 -6.65
C ALA A 282 -9.63 -12.17 -6.68
N LEU A 283 -9.58 -11.46 -5.55
CA LEU A 283 -9.92 -10.04 -5.47
C LEU A 283 -9.00 -9.16 -6.33
N ARG A 284 -7.70 -9.47 -6.41
CA ARG A 284 -6.78 -8.85 -7.39
C ARG A 284 -7.33 -8.99 -8.82
N ASP A 285 -7.75 -10.20 -9.17
CA ASP A 285 -8.15 -10.50 -10.55
C ASP A 285 -9.56 -9.99 -10.88
N VAL A 286 -10.39 -9.72 -9.87
CA VAL A 286 -11.63 -8.92 -10.00
C VAL A 286 -11.33 -7.48 -10.45
N PHE A 287 -10.23 -6.88 -9.98
CA PHE A 287 -9.80 -5.55 -10.45
C PHE A 287 -9.06 -5.61 -11.80
N LYS A 288 -8.51 -6.77 -12.15
CA LYS A 288 -7.76 -6.95 -13.39
C LYS A 288 -8.69 -7.16 -14.60
N TYR A 289 -9.70 -8.00 -14.47
CA TYR A 289 -10.56 -8.43 -15.57
C TYR A 289 -11.93 -7.77 -15.55
N ASP A 290 -12.54 -7.68 -16.74
CA ASP A 290 -13.86 -7.09 -16.95
C ASP A 290 -15.04 -8.06 -16.64
N THR A 291 -14.76 -9.33 -16.41
CA THR A 291 -15.78 -10.35 -16.15
C THR A 291 -15.44 -11.16 -14.90
N VAL A 292 -16.41 -11.33 -14.03
CA VAL A 292 -16.29 -12.17 -12.81
C VAL A 292 -17.32 -13.29 -12.87
N ILE A 293 -16.87 -14.53 -12.70
CA ILE A 293 -17.74 -15.71 -12.60
C ILE A 293 -17.48 -16.40 -11.27
N LEU A 294 -18.55 -16.57 -10.47
CA LEU A 294 -18.48 -17.20 -9.16
C LEU A 294 -19.23 -18.54 -9.17
N GLY A 295 -18.55 -19.62 -8.75
CA GLY A 295 -19.10 -20.94 -8.61
C GLY A 295 -19.26 -21.34 -7.14
N SER A 296 -20.49 -21.70 -6.69
CA SER A 296 -20.73 -22.15 -5.33
C SER A 296 -21.80 -23.24 -5.29
N PRO A 297 -21.62 -24.32 -4.50
CA PRO A 297 -22.75 -25.17 -4.12
C PRO A 297 -23.61 -24.43 -3.09
N THR A 298 -24.86 -24.88 -2.95
CA THR A 298 -25.70 -24.46 -1.84
C THR A 298 -25.21 -25.08 -0.53
N TYR A 299 -24.98 -24.25 0.47
CA TYR A 299 -24.59 -24.66 1.81
C TYR A 299 -25.47 -23.98 2.85
N ASN A 300 -26.21 -24.77 3.67
CA ASN A 300 -27.16 -24.25 4.66
C ASN A 300 -28.11 -23.18 4.10
N ASN A 301 -28.73 -23.45 2.96
CA ASN A 301 -29.62 -22.53 2.22
C ASN A 301 -28.91 -21.21 1.79
N GLY A 302 -27.60 -21.19 1.68
CA GLY A 302 -26.82 -20.03 1.31
C GLY A 302 -25.62 -20.39 0.44
N ILE A 303 -24.71 -19.44 0.31
CA ILE A 303 -23.47 -19.57 -0.44
C ILE A 303 -22.42 -20.21 0.46
N LEU A 304 -21.57 -21.07 -0.11
CA LEU A 304 -20.45 -21.67 0.61
C LEU A 304 -19.53 -20.58 1.19
N PRO A 305 -19.10 -20.68 2.47
CA PRO A 305 -18.38 -19.60 3.17
C PRO A 305 -17.20 -18.98 2.43
N PRO A 306 -16.26 -19.72 1.81
CA PRO A 306 -15.17 -19.09 1.08
C PRO A 306 -15.63 -18.21 -0.08
N VAL A 307 -16.66 -18.62 -0.82
CA VAL A 307 -17.22 -17.84 -1.92
C VAL A 307 -17.96 -16.61 -1.41
N ARG A 308 -18.70 -16.77 -0.30
CA ARG A 308 -19.39 -15.64 0.37
C ARG A 308 -18.38 -14.58 0.79
N GLN A 309 -17.23 -14.97 1.35
CA GLN A 309 -16.19 -14.06 1.80
C GLN A 309 -15.66 -13.21 0.63
N LEU A 310 -15.39 -13.82 -0.54
CA LEU A 310 -15.02 -13.07 -1.74
C LEU A 310 -16.12 -12.13 -2.20
N MET A 311 -17.38 -12.58 -2.22
CA MET A 311 -18.52 -11.74 -2.60
C MET A 311 -18.67 -10.52 -1.68
N GLU A 312 -18.57 -10.70 -0.37
CA GLU A 312 -18.60 -9.61 0.60
C GLU A 312 -17.44 -8.63 0.34
N ALA A 313 -16.23 -9.15 0.11
CA ALA A 313 -15.06 -8.33 -0.22
C ALA A 313 -15.24 -7.52 -1.52
N ILE A 314 -15.87 -8.09 -2.55
CA ILE A 314 -16.20 -7.41 -3.80
C ILE A 314 -17.23 -6.30 -3.53
N CYS A 315 -18.31 -6.61 -2.82
CA CYS A 315 -19.38 -5.65 -2.49
C CYS A 315 -18.84 -4.46 -1.68
N ASP A 316 -17.96 -4.72 -0.71
CA ASP A 316 -17.37 -3.68 0.12
C ASP A 316 -16.50 -2.69 -0.66
N ARG A 317 -15.93 -3.11 -1.79
CA ARG A 317 -15.00 -2.32 -2.60
C ARG A 317 -15.63 -1.74 -3.86
N LEU A 318 -16.58 -2.43 -4.45
CA LEU A 318 -17.22 -2.05 -5.73
C LEU A 318 -18.61 -1.45 -5.52
N VAL A 319 -18.75 -0.53 -4.60
CA VAL A 319 -20.01 0.07 -4.14
C VAL A 319 -20.84 0.75 -5.25
N LYS A 320 -20.39 0.77 -6.49
CA LYS A 320 -21.05 1.52 -7.57
C LYS A 320 -21.69 0.67 -8.65
N ASN A 321 -21.70 -0.63 -8.52
CA ASN A 321 -22.29 -1.50 -9.56
C ASN A 321 -23.59 -2.12 -9.11
#